data_aaf67c388f9d39ac31d90b0613596b3a
#
_entry.id   aaf67c388f9d39ac31d90b0613596b3a
#
_cell.length_a   1.000
_cell.length_b   1.000
_cell.length_c   1.000
_cell.angle_alpha   90.00
_cell.angle_beta   90.00
_cell.angle_gamma   90.00
#
_symmetry.space_group_name_H-M   'P 1'
#
loop_
_entity.id
_entity.type
_entity.pdbx_description
1 polymer ?
#
loop_
_entity_poly.entity_id
_entity_poly.type
_entity_poly.pdbx_seq_one_letter_code
_entity_poly.pdbx_strand_id
1 'polypeptide(L)'
;MTGIAHAGSTSPQAVVKKITLTAHIGDSLFVSQPDNTAYGVVELSATDGRQRTFATTLPIRVRTTNPDINVTLLQPLRLSNGLDDLANTQVVLTDKAEDAEIAPGVGRTLMLVKPGRDGFDGYDETRNVKVSAQAPAVGGTAPINGHYRGDLVLVFEPTASAGREPTTGAAVAAAGE
;
A
#
# COMPACT_ATOMS: atom_id res chain seq x y z
N MET A 1 -26.81 -64.96 42.68
CA MET A 1 -26.98 -64.26 41.39
C MET A 1 -26.03 -63.09 41.37
N THR A 2 -24.90 -63.25 40.70
CA THR A 2 -23.82 -62.23 40.60
C THR A 2 -23.92 -61.54 39.25
N GLY A 3 -24.36 -60.29 39.28
CA GLY A 3 -24.42 -59.45 38.07
C GLY A 3 -23.06 -58.80 37.80
N ILE A 4 -22.47 -59.12 36.65
CA ILE A 4 -21.23 -58.48 36.17
C ILE A 4 -21.61 -57.20 35.43
N ALA A 5 -21.30 -56.06 35.97
CA ALA A 5 -21.42 -54.78 35.29
C ALA A 5 -20.26 -54.67 34.27
N HIS A 6 -20.58 -54.66 32.97
CA HIS A 6 -19.64 -54.32 31.91
C HIS A 6 -19.57 -52.79 31.87
N ALA A 7 -18.43 -52.26 32.32
CA ALA A 7 -18.04 -50.88 32.04
C ALA A 7 -17.65 -50.80 30.55
N GLY A 8 -18.53 -50.24 29.75
CA GLY A 8 -18.24 -49.93 28.34
C GLY A 8 -17.08 -48.91 28.27
N SER A 9 -15.98 -49.31 27.72
CA SER A 9 -14.89 -48.43 27.39
C SER A 9 -15.37 -47.41 26.33
N THR A 10 -15.55 -46.15 26.72
CA THR A 10 -15.77 -45.09 25.78
C THR A 10 -14.45 -44.87 25.00
N SER A 11 -14.42 -45.34 23.77
CA SER A 11 -13.31 -45.00 22.84
C SER A 11 -13.19 -43.50 22.73
N PRO A 12 -12.01 -42.90 22.91
CA PRO A 12 -11.81 -41.47 22.69
C PRO A 12 -12.20 -41.16 21.26
N GLN A 13 -13.16 -40.27 21.05
CA GLN A 13 -13.55 -39.80 19.72
C GLN A 13 -12.38 -39.03 19.10
N ALA A 14 -11.86 -39.55 18.00
CA ALA A 14 -10.84 -38.84 17.23
C ALA A 14 -11.45 -37.56 16.62
N VAL A 15 -10.85 -36.42 16.91
CA VAL A 15 -11.25 -35.12 16.32
C VAL A 15 -10.31 -34.85 15.14
N VAL A 16 -10.87 -34.86 13.93
CA VAL A 16 -10.14 -34.52 12.71
C VAL A 16 -10.39 -33.06 12.38
N LYS A 17 -9.34 -32.26 12.28
CA LYS A 17 -9.40 -30.88 11.83
C LYS A 17 -8.68 -30.74 10.49
N LYS A 18 -9.33 -30.12 9.52
CA LYS A 18 -8.75 -29.78 8.24
C LYS A 18 -8.16 -28.37 8.31
N ILE A 19 -6.89 -28.23 8.00
CA ILE A 19 -6.20 -26.95 7.87
C ILE A 19 -5.82 -26.82 6.41
N THR A 20 -6.28 -25.76 5.76
CA THR A 20 -5.87 -25.45 4.39
C THR A 20 -4.67 -24.51 4.46
N LEU A 21 -3.57 -24.92 3.85
CA LEU A 21 -2.36 -24.11 3.71
C LEU A 21 -2.27 -23.64 2.28
N THR A 22 -2.06 -22.33 2.09
CA THR A 22 -1.81 -21.74 0.80
C THR A 22 -0.46 -21.03 0.83
N ALA A 23 0.32 -21.18 -0.24
CA ALA A 23 1.54 -20.41 -0.47
C ALA A 23 1.39 -19.69 -1.81
N HIS A 24 1.79 -18.43 -1.84
CA HIS A 24 1.86 -17.63 -3.05
C HIS A 24 3.32 -17.33 -3.34
N ILE A 25 3.75 -17.64 -4.56
CA ILE A 25 5.07 -17.29 -5.07
C ILE A 25 4.87 -16.18 -6.08
N GLY A 26 5.37 -15.00 -5.77
CA GLY A 26 5.25 -13.80 -6.60
C GLY A 26 6.04 -12.65 -5.99
N ASP A 27 5.98 -11.48 -6.60
CA ASP A 27 6.62 -10.31 -6.06
C ASP A 27 6.05 -9.96 -4.68
N SER A 28 6.95 -9.79 -3.71
CA SER A 28 6.57 -9.35 -2.37
C SER A 28 6.50 -7.83 -2.36
N LEU A 29 5.41 -7.28 -1.88
CA LEU A 29 5.23 -5.84 -1.72
C LEU A 29 4.59 -5.54 -0.36
N PHE A 30 5.29 -4.77 0.45
CA PHE A 30 4.84 -4.32 1.77
C PHE A 30 4.94 -2.80 1.84
N VAL A 31 3.87 -2.17 2.27
CA VAL A 31 3.78 -0.72 2.47
C VAL A 31 3.35 -0.44 3.90
N SER A 32 4.10 0.38 4.60
CA SER A 32 3.87 0.71 6.00
C SER A 32 4.38 2.12 6.33
N GLN A 33 4.18 2.54 7.56
CA GLN A 33 4.97 3.64 8.12
C GLN A 33 6.45 3.20 8.28
N PRO A 34 7.39 4.15 8.44
CA PRO A 34 8.81 3.82 8.63
C PRO A 34 9.11 2.91 9.83
N ASP A 35 8.25 2.92 10.84
CA ASP A 35 8.32 2.07 12.04
C ASP A 35 7.64 0.70 11.86
N ASN A 36 7.20 0.35 10.65
CA ASN A 36 6.44 -0.84 10.27
C ASN A 36 5.01 -0.91 10.84
N THR A 37 4.46 0.18 11.32
CA THR A 37 3.05 0.25 11.71
C THR A 37 2.14 0.60 10.53
N ALA A 38 0.85 0.34 10.68
CA ALA A 38 -0.15 0.79 9.72
C ALA A 38 -0.51 2.26 9.97
N TYR A 39 -0.96 2.95 8.92
CA TYR A 39 -1.51 4.28 9.08
C TYR A 39 -2.88 4.22 9.78
N GLY A 40 -3.03 5.13 10.75
CA GLY A 40 -4.32 5.43 11.36
C GLY A 40 -4.91 6.72 10.78
N VAL A 41 -5.54 7.50 11.66
CA VAL A 41 -6.03 8.82 11.29
C VAL A 41 -4.87 9.81 11.23
N VAL A 42 -4.79 10.55 10.12
CA VAL A 42 -3.79 11.59 9.92
C VAL A 42 -4.51 12.93 9.73
N GLU A 43 -4.05 13.94 10.43
CA GLU A 43 -4.60 15.28 10.38
C GLU A 43 -3.81 16.16 9.41
N LEU A 44 -4.52 16.93 8.58
CA LEU A 44 -3.93 18.00 7.78
C LEU A 44 -3.82 19.25 8.64
N SER A 45 -2.64 19.82 8.70
CA SER A 45 -2.39 21.05 9.43
C SER A 45 -2.54 22.28 8.52
N ALA A 46 -3.08 23.36 9.06
CA ALA A 46 -3.13 24.63 8.36
C ALA A 46 -1.71 25.12 8.07
N THR A 47 -1.45 25.50 6.84
CA THR A 47 -0.14 26.01 6.38
C THR A 47 -0.07 27.54 6.41
N ASP A 48 -1.20 28.20 6.62
CA ASP A 48 -1.28 29.64 6.72
C ASP A 48 -2.09 30.07 7.97
N GLY A 49 -1.84 31.27 8.45
CA GLY A 49 -2.53 31.82 9.63
C GLY A 49 -4.01 32.10 9.42
N ARG A 50 -4.52 32.01 8.19
CA ARG A 50 -5.93 32.22 7.83
C ARG A 50 -6.70 30.92 7.64
N GLN A 51 -6.03 29.77 7.83
CA GLN A 51 -6.61 28.44 7.64
C GLN A 51 -7.27 28.23 6.27
N ARG A 52 -6.65 28.76 5.23
CA ARG A 52 -7.14 28.61 3.85
C ARG A 52 -6.51 27.42 3.14
N THR A 53 -5.32 27.05 3.55
CA THR A 53 -4.57 25.94 2.97
C THR A 53 -4.16 24.96 4.06
N PHE A 54 -4.28 23.68 3.76
CA PHE A 54 -3.97 22.57 4.65
C PHE A 54 -3.03 21.61 3.95
N ALA A 55 -2.09 21.05 4.68
CA ALA A 55 -1.21 20.03 4.15
C ALA A 55 -0.73 19.08 5.24
N THR A 56 -0.30 17.92 4.79
CA THR A 56 0.47 16.96 5.60
C THR A 56 1.42 16.18 4.71
N THR A 57 2.44 15.60 5.32
CA THR A 57 3.38 14.70 4.64
C THR A 57 3.38 13.35 5.33
N LEU A 58 3.15 12.31 4.56
CA LEU A 58 3.08 10.93 5.00
C LEU A 58 4.34 10.20 4.54
N PRO A 59 5.26 9.86 5.43
CA PRO A 59 6.41 9.03 5.07
C PRO A 59 5.97 7.59 4.91
N ILE A 60 6.06 7.03 3.73
CA ILE A 60 5.74 5.63 3.42
C ILE A 60 7.01 4.82 3.24
N ARG A 61 7.09 3.68 3.89
CA ARG A 61 8.15 2.69 3.68
C ARG A 61 7.64 1.61 2.73
N VAL A 62 8.36 1.42 1.64
CA VAL A 62 8.07 0.41 0.63
C VAL A 62 9.16 -0.65 0.65
N ARG A 63 8.78 -1.90 0.88
CA ARG A 63 9.65 -3.07 0.80
C ARG A 63 9.13 -4.00 -0.27
N THR A 64 9.95 -4.35 -1.22
CA THR A 64 9.52 -5.15 -2.38
C THR A 64 10.68 -5.90 -3.02
N THR A 65 10.38 -6.99 -3.69
CA THR A 65 11.35 -7.70 -4.54
C THR A 65 11.47 -7.10 -5.94
N ASN A 66 10.49 -6.27 -6.36
CA ASN A 66 10.53 -5.58 -7.65
C ASN A 66 10.96 -4.12 -7.47
N PRO A 67 11.97 -3.62 -8.20
CA PRO A 67 12.43 -2.23 -8.07
C PRO A 67 11.42 -1.20 -8.56
N ASP A 68 10.54 -1.58 -9.48
CA ASP A 68 9.61 -0.67 -10.12
C ASP A 68 8.19 -0.90 -9.60
N ILE A 69 7.66 0.08 -8.88
CA ILE A 69 6.34 0.05 -8.30
C ILE A 69 5.49 1.18 -8.89
N ASN A 70 4.35 0.83 -9.45
CA ASN A 70 3.36 1.81 -9.88
C ASN A 70 2.48 2.21 -8.69
N VAL A 71 2.29 3.51 -8.50
CA VAL A 71 1.46 4.06 -7.42
C VAL A 71 0.35 4.90 -8.04
N THR A 72 -0.89 4.59 -7.69
CA THR A 72 -2.08 5.30 -8.16
C THR A 72 -3.01 5.63 -7.01
N LEU A 73 -3.97 6.52 -7.25
CA LEU A 73 -5.14 6.66 -6.40
C LEU A 73 -6.26 5.73 -6.88
N LEU A 74 -6.89 5.01 -5.96
CA LEU A 74 -8.08 4.23 -6.27
C LEU A 74 -9.26 5.13 -6.67
N GLN A 75 -9.39 6.26 -5.99
CA GLN A 75 -10.43 7.26 -6.20
C GLN A 75 -9.90 8.67 -5.88
N PRO A 76 -10.51 9.74 -6.40
CA PRO A 76 -10.14 11.10 -6.03
C PRO A 76 -10.25 11.29 -4.52
N LEU A 77 -9.24 11.91 -3.92
CA LEU A 77 -9.32 12.29 -2.52
C LEU A 77 -10.39 13.36 -2.34
N ARG A 78 -11.37 13.08 -1.51
CA ARG A 78 -12.43 14.00 -1.15
C ARG A 78 -12.46 14.15 0.37
N LEU A 79 -12.34 15.39 0.83
CA LEU A 79 -12.43 15.73 2.24
C LEU A 79 -13.69 16.56 2.46
N SER A 80 -14.68 15.99 3.16
CA SER A 80 -16.03 16.55 3.31
C SER A 80 -16.45 16.66 4.77
N ASN A 81 -17.24 17.66 5.10
CA ASN A 81 -17.94 17.77 6.38
C ASN A 81 -19.41 17.31 6.29
N GLY A 82 -19.82 16.78 5.14
CA GLY A 82 -21.20 16.37 4.84
C GLY A 82 -22.04 17.43 4.13
N LEU A 83 -21.64 18.70 4.19
CA LEU A 83 -22.28 19.82 3.48
C LEU A 83 -21.36 20.39 2.40
N ASP A 84 -20.11 20.59 2.75
CA ASP A 84 -19.09 21.17 1.90
C ASP A 84 -17.88 20.27 1.79
N ASP A 85 -17.14 20.42 0.70
CA ASP A 85 -15.89 19.73 0.45
C ASP A 85 -14.72 20.71 0.46
N LEU A 86 -13.55 20.27 0.89
CA LEU A 86 -12.33 21.03 0.66
C LEU A 86 -12.03 21.06 -0.84
N ALA A 87 -11.59 22.22 -1.30
CA ALA A 87 -11.24 22.44 -2.70
C ALA A 87 -9.79 22.04 -2.98
N ASN A 88 -9.47 21.82 -4.26
CA ASN A 88 -8.11 21.63 -4.77
C ASN A 88 -7.32 20.58 -3.96
N THR A 89 -7.96 19.47 -3.63
CA THR A 89 -7.26 18.35 -3.00
C THR A 89 -6.25 17.74 -3.95
N GLN A 90 -4.99 17.69 -3.52
CA GLN A 90 -3.88 17.14 -4.29
C GLN A 90 -3.14 16.08 -3.48
N VAL A 91 -2.69 15.06 -4.16
CA VAL A 91 -1.81 14.02 -3.62
C VAL A 91 -0.56 13.97 -4.49
N VAL A 92 0.58 14.22 -3.89
CA VAL A 92 1.86 14.30 -4.59
C VAL A 92 2.82 13.28 -4.00
N LEU A 93 3.35 12.45 -4.86
CA LEU A 93 4.42 11.53 -4.51
C LEU A 93 5.76 12.24 -4.70
N THR A 94 6.53 12.33 -3.62
CA THR A 94 7.87 12.90 -3.68
C THR A 94 8.85 11.80 -4.05
N ASP A 95 9.45 11.92 -5.23
CA ASP A 95 10.57 11.09 -5.66
C ASP A 95 11.87 11.90 -5.64
N LYS A 96 13.01 11.22 -5.77
CA LYS A 96 14.34 11.85 -5.77
C LYS A 96 14.53 12.83 -6.92
N ALA A 97 13.86 12.58 -8.04
CA ALA A 97 13.98 13.37 -9.25
C ALA A 97 12.98 14.52 -9.33
N GLU A 98 11.71 14.26 -9.04
CA GLU A 98 10.63 15.23 -9.16
C GLU A 98 9.44 14.86 -8.27
N ASP A 99 8.75 15.89 -7.75
CA ASP A 99 7.44 15.73 -7.14
C ASP A 99 6.41 15.47 -8.24
N ALA A 100 5.67 14.37 -8.13
CA ALA A 100 4.68 13.98 -9.14
C ALA A 100 3.28 13.85 -8.53
N GLU A 101 2.31 14.55 -9.11
CA GLU A 101 0.91 14.39 -8.72
C GLU A 101 0.40 13.01 -9.11
N ILE A 102 -0.34 12.39 -8.18
CA ILE A 102 -1.02 11.11 -8.36
C ILE A 102 -2.51 11.39 -8.49
N ALA A 103 -3.13 10.84 -9.52
CA ALA A 103 -4.56 10.93 -9.75
C ALA A 103 -5.15 9.56 -10.06
N PRO A 104 -6.46 9.36 -9.94
CA PRO A 104 -7.12 8.14 -10.36
C PRO A 104 -6.85 7.85 -11.84
N GLY A 105 -6.40 6.63 -12.16
CA GLY A 105 -6.06 6.23 -13.51
C GLY A 105 -4.76 6.81 -14.07
N VAL A 106 -4.08 7.70 -13.33
CA VAL A 106 -2.76 8.23 -13.69
C VAL A 106 -1.77 7.80 -12.63
N GLY A 107 -1.12 6.66 -12.86
CA GLY A 107 -0.09 6.12 -11.99
C GLY A 107 1.25 6.79 -12.18
N ARG A 108 2.07 6.73 -11.13
CA ARG A 108 3.48 7.12 -11.15
C ARG A 108 4.33 5.95 -10.75
N THR A 109 5.37 5.71 -11.50
CA THR A 109 6.33 4.65 -11.19
C THR A 109 7.35 5.18 -10.19
N LEU A 110 7.47 4.49 -9.06
CA LEU A 110 8.56 4.62 -8.11
C LEU A 110 9.67 3.67 -8.51
N MET A 111 10.84 4.19 -8.72
CA MET A 111 12.04 3.36 -8.90
C MET A 111 12.79 3.26 -7.57
N LEU A 112 12.87 2.05 -7.02
CA LEU A 112 13.57 1.77 -5.78
C LEU A 112 14.98 1.29 -6.10
N VAL A 113 15.97 1.87 -5.43
CA VAL A 113 17.39 1.58 -5.70
C VAL A 113 18.14 1.10 -4.46
N LYS A 114 17.59 1.31 -3.25
CA LYS A 114 18.27 0.89 -2.02
C LYS A 114 17.99 -0.58 -1.75
N PRO A 115 19.04 -1.39 -1.58
CA PRO A 115 18.86 -2.79 -1.21
C PRO A 115 18.17 -2.92 0.14
N GLY A 116 17.45 -4.01 0.30
CA GLY A 116 16.83 -4.39 1.56
C GLY A 116 17.86 -4.57 2.66
N ARG A 117 17.41 -4.41 3.92
CA ARG A 117 18.22 -4.62 5.12
C ARG A 117 17.75 -5.88 5.83
N ASP A 118 18.53 -6.31 6.81
CA ASP A 118 18.17 -7.41 7.72
C ASP A 118 17.85 -8.74 7.01
N GLY A 119 18.59 -9.04 5.91
CA GLY A 119 18.42 -10.27 5.16
C GLY A 119 17.22 -10.28 4.21
N PHE A 120 16.56 -9.17 4.00
CA PHE A 120 15.52 -9.06 2.98
C PHE A 120 16.17 -8.90 1.60
N ASP A 121 15.92 -9.89 0.75
CA ASP A 121 16.38 -9.89 -0.65
C ASP A 121 15.41 -9.07 -1.51
N GLY A 122 15.73 -7.81 -1.73
CA GLY A 122 14.88 -6.86 -2.44
C GLY A 122 15.26 -5.41 -2.16
N TYR A 123 14.29 -4.54 -2.21
CA TYR A 123 14.42 -3.08 -2.06
C TYR A 123 13.65 -2.60 -0.82
N ASP A 124 14.21 -1.65 -0.10
CA ASP A 124 13.63 -1.07 1.12
C ASP A 124 13.89 0.43 1.17
N GLU A 125 12.89 1.23 0.87
CA GLU A 125 13.02 2.68 0.84
C GLU A 125 11.82 3.39 1.47
N THR A 126 12.10 4.56 2.05
CA THR A 126 11.06 5.49 2.49
C THR A 126 10.88 6.59 1.46
N ARG A 127 9.63 6.86 1.12
CA ARG A 127 9.17 7.95 0.25
C ARG A 127 8.16 8.80 0.98
N ASN A 128 7.89 9.99 0.48
CA ASN A 128 6.89 10.88 1.07
C ASN A 128 5.71 11.05 0.13
N VAL A 129 4.52 10.99 0.70
CA VAL A 129 3.28 11.39 0.04
C VAL A 129 2.82 12.68 0.69
N LYS A 130 2.78 13.76 -0.06
CA LYS A 130 2.23 15.04 0.38
C LYS A 130 0.75 15.11 0.00
N VAL A 131 -0.05 15.48 0.95
CA VAL A 131 -1.48 15.74 0.75
C VAL A 131 -1.73 17.19 1.06
N SER A 132 -2.41 17.88 0.16
CA SER A 132 -2.81 19.27 0.34
C SER A 132 -4.27 19.49 -0.06
N ALA A 133 -4.89 20.49 0.53
CA ALA A 133 -6.26 20.89 0.25
C ALA A 133 -6.44 22.37 0.58
N GLN A 134 -7.51 22.96 0.04
CA GLN A 134 -7.88 24.33 0.32
C GLN A 134 -9.27 24.40 0.96
N ALA A 135 -9.46 25.37 1.84
CA ALA A 135 -10.78 25.64 2.38
C ALA A 135 -11.78 26.00 1.26
N PRO A 136 -13.04 25.59 1.38
CA PRO A 136 -14.04 25.93 0.38
C PRO A 136 -14.20 27.44 0.29
N ALA A 137 -14.19 27.98 -0.93
CA ALA A 137 -14.41 29.39 -1.18
C ALA A 137 -15.92 29.68 -1.27
N VAL A 138 -16.48 30.20 -0.22
CA VAL A 138 -17.86 30.68 -0.26
C VAL A 138 -17.87 32.22 -0.15
N GLY A 139 -18.27 32.88 -1.22
CA GLY A 139 -18.51 34.32 -1.22
C GLY A 139 -17.32 35.23 -0.84
N GLY A 140 -16.10 34.72 -0.91
CA GLY A 140 -14.87 35.54 -0.79
C GLY A 140 -14.46 35.95 0.63
N THR A 141 -15.06 35.43 1.71
CA THR A 141 -14.74 35.89 3.04
C THR A 141 -14.12 34.82 3.93
N ALA A 142 -14.76 34.14 4.78
CA ALA A 142 -14.13 33.26 5.76
C ALA A 142 -14.23 31.78 5.34
N PRO A 143 -13.25 30.94 5.72
CA PRO A 143 -13.39 29.50 5.55
C PRO A 143 -14.59 29.00 6.36
N ILE A 144 -15.32 28.01 5.80
CA ILE A 144 -16.44 27.38 6.50
C ILE A 144 -15.86 26.51 7.61
N ASN A 145 -16.23 26.82 8.85
CA ASN A 145 -15.82 26.02 9.98
C ASN A 145 -16.43 24.62 9.91
N GLY A 146 -15.64 23.60 10.18
CA GLY A 146 -16.13 22.23 10.20
C GLY A 146 -14.99 21.21 10.32
N HIS A 147 -15.38 19.97 10.60
CA HIS A 147 -14.48 18.83 10.57
C HIS A 147 -14.63 18.12 9.22
N TYR A 148 -13.64 18.25 8.39
CA TYR A 148 -13.58 17.60 7.08
C TYR A 148 -12.88 16.25 7.21
N ARG A 149 -13.47 15.21 6.63
CA ARG A 149 -12.96 13.83 6.67
C ARG A 149 -13.00 13.22 5.27
N GLY A 150 -12.10 12.29 5.03
CA GLY A 150 -12.05 11.51 3.80
C GLY A 150 -10.99 10.43 3.89
N ASP A 151 -11.06 9.49 2.97
CA ASP A 151 -10.15 8.37 2.89
C ASP A 151 -9.19 8.54 1.72
N LEU A 152 -7.90 8.51 2.01
CA LEU A 152 -6.85 8.41 1.01
C LEU A 152 -6.59 6.93 0.73
N VAL A 153 -6.92 6.46 -0.47
CA VAL A 153 -6.69 5.07 -0.87
C VAL A 153 -5.65 5.04 -1.99
N LEU A 154 -4.45 4.63 -1.64
CA LEU A 154 -3.34 4.43 -2.57
C LEU A 154 -3.27 2.95 -2.97
N VAL A 155 -3.03 2.72 -4.25
CA VAL A 155 -2.78 1.38 -4.81
C VAL A 155 -1.32 1.32 -5.23
N PHE A 156 -0.62 0.30 -4.73
CA PHE A 156 0.76 0.00 -5.07
C PHE A 156 0.80 -1.31 -5.83
N GLU A 157 1.36 -1.30 -7.02
CA GLU A 157 1.44 -2.48 -7.87
C GLU A 157 2.87 -2.63 -8.40
N PRO A 158 3.50 -3.81 -8.28
CA PRO A 158 4.74 -4.08 -9.00
C PRO A 158 4.48 -3.92 -10.50
N THR A 159 5.32 -3.16 -11.19
CA THR A 159 5.24 -3.14 -12.65
C THR A 159 5.66 -4.50 -13.17
N ALA A 160 4.89 -5.06 -14.10
CA ALA A 160 5.24 -6.34 -14.71
C ALA A 160 6.66 -6.23 -15.29
N SER A 161 7.60 -6.98 -14.73
CA SER A 161 8.91 -7.14 -15.37
C SER A 161 8.65 -7.70 -16.77
N ALA A 162 8.99 -6.94 -17.79
CA ALA A 162 8.99 -7.48 -19.15
C ALA A 162 9.77 -8.80 -19.10
N GLY A 163 9.07 -9.89 -19.31
CA GLY A 163 9.57 -11.23 -19.06
C GLY A 163 10.98 -11.37 -19.61
N ARG A 164 11.89 -11.76 -18.76
CA ARG A 164 13.19 -12.26 -19.18
C ARG A 164 12.87 -13.51 -19.99
N GLU A 165 12.85 -13.38 -21.30
CA GLU A 165 12.74 -14.53 -22.18
C GLU A 165 13.76 -15.58 -21.71
N PRO A 166 13.34 -16.83 -21.49
CA PRO A 166 14.31 -17.88 -21.22
C PRO A 166 15.24 -17.95 -22.43
N THR A 167 16.49 -17.61 -22.21
CA THR A 167 17.54 -17.77 -23.22
C THR A 167 17.54 -19.23 -23.60
N THR A 168 16.93 -19.55 -24.71
CA THR A 168 16.94 -20.90 -25.29
C THR A 168 18.41 -21.24 -25.51
N GLY A 169 18.95 -22.09 -24.64
CA GLY A 169 20.31 -22.57 -24.76
C GLY A 169 20.51 -23.11 -26.16
N ALA A 170 21.50 -22.58 -26.84
CA ALA A 170 21.94 -23.04 -28.12
C ALA A 170 22.17 -24.56 -28.07
N ALA A 171 21.40 -25.29 -28.86
CA ALA A 171 21.65 -26.69 -29.10
C ALA A 171 23.03 -26.81 -29.78
N VAL A 172 23.95 -27.41 -29.03
CA VAL A 172 25.24 -27.83 -29.61
C VAL A 172 24.92 -28.99 -30.58
N ALA A 173 24.99 -28.68 -31.85
CA ALA A 173 24.99 -29.73 -32.88
C ALA A 173 26.33 -30.46 -32.75
N ALA A 174 26.28 -31.70 -32.22
CA ALA A 174 27.37 -32.64 -32.38
C ALA A 174 27.39 -33.14 -33.80
N ALA A 175 28.32 -32.65 -34.61
CA ALA A 175 28.69 -33.31 -35.83
C ALA A 175 29.47 -34.59 -35.45
N GLY A 176 28.91 -35.73 -35.76
CA GLY A 176 29.58 -37.01 -35.72
C GLY A 176 29.97 -37.38 -37.16
N GLU A 177 31.17 -37.76 -37.27
CA GLU A 177 31.70 -38.56 -38.40
C GLU A 177 31.67 -40.02 -38.05
#